data_0a46e0fbfef5a5e08335a52670e2827c
#
_entry.id   0a46e0fbfef5a5e08335a52670e2827c
#
_cell.length_a   1.000
_cell.length_b   1.000
_cell.length_c   1.000
_cell.angle_alpha   90.00
_cell.angle_beta   90.00
_cell.angle_gamma   90.00
#
_symmetry.space_group_name_H-M   'P 1'
#
loop_
_entity.id
_entity.type
_entity.pdbx_description
1 polymer ?
#
loop_
_entity_poly.entity_id
_entity_poly.type
_entity_poly.pdbx_seq_one_letter_code
_entity_poly.pdbx_strand_id
1 'polypeptide(L)'
;YDNNLYDIDHIYPRSKTKDDSLSNRVLVKKQVNAAKTDTYPLDAAIRTKMHSFWKLLYDKGFIDERKYERLTRSTQLRDEELAGFISRQLVETRQSTKAVAAILKTAYQNSEVVYVKAGNVSDFRQQFKFVKCREVNDLHHAKDAYLNIVVGNCYHVKFTANPLNFITKNQDNRRYSLKPEIFYKFSIKRDGEIAWLGGEDGTMATVARTMHKNNILFTRQAVEGKGELFDQQ
;
A
#
# COMPACT_ATOMS: atom_id res chain seq x y z
N TYR A 1 11.23 16.88 25.57
CA TYR A 1 10.07 16.04 25.23
C TYR A 1 10.49 14.57 25.30
N ASP A 2 9.81 13.80 26.15
CA ASP A 2 10.03 12.35 26.20
C ASP A 2 9.31 11.71 25.00
N ASN A 3 10.07 11.34 23.96
CA ASN A 3 9.59 10.70 22.75
C ASN A 3 8.89 9.35 23.00
N ASN A 4 9.01 8.81 24.22
CA ASN A 4 8.39 7.55 24.60
C ASN A 4 6.91 7.66 24.99
N LEU A 5 6.37 8.86 25.20
CA LEU A 5 5.00 9.07 25.66
C LEU A 5 3.97 9.18 24.52
N TYR A 6 4.41 9.49 23.31
CA TYR A 6 3.54 9.81 22.21
C TYR A 6 3.84 8.97 20.96
N ASP A 7 2.78 8.72 20.19
CA ASP A 7 2.82 8.08 18.87
C ASP A 7 2.15 8.97 17.82
N ILE A 8 2.52 8.77 16.57
CA ILE A 8 1.79 9.32 15.42
C ILE A 8 0.73 8.29 15.02
N ASP A 9 -0.53 8.63 15.22
CA ASP A 9 -1.68 7.83 14.79
C ASP A 9 -2.33 8.41 13.53
N HIS A 10 -3.12 7.58 12.84
CA HIS A 10 -3.89 7.95 11.67
C HIS A 10 -5.38 8.05 12.00
N ILE A 11 -6.00 9.20 11.67
CA ILE A 11 -7.44 9.40 11.90
C ILE A 11 -8.24 8.35 11.14
N TYR A 12 -8.02 8.24 9.81
CA TYR A 12 -8.47 7.10 9.03
C TYR A 12 -7.44 5.96 9.16
N PRO A 13 -7.84 4.75 9.55
CA PRO A 13 -6.91 3.64 9.76
C PRO A 13 -6.08 3.33 8.51
N ARG A 14 -4.77 3.12 8.67
CA ARG A 14 -3.87 2.74 7.56
C ARG A 14 -4.29 1.46 6.84
N SER A 15 -4.97 0.56 7.55
CA SER A 15 -5.55 -0.65 6.96
C SER A 15 -6.59 -0.34 5.88
N LYS A 16 -7.23 0.83 5.95
CA LYS A 16 -8.30 1.27 5.05
C LYS A 16 -7.83 2.23 3.96
N THR A 17 -6.92 3.15 4.27
CA THR A 17 -6.63 4.26 3.35
C THR A 17 -5.17 4.42 2.97
N LYS A 18 -4.20 3.92 3.73
CA LYS A 18 -2.76 4.18 3.56
C LYS A 18 -2.41 5.67 3.34
N ASP A 19 -3.23 6.57 3.86
CA ASP A 19 -3.06 8.02 3.72
C ASP A 19 -2.13 8.53 4.83
N ASP A 20 -0.89 8.86 4.47
CA ASP A 20 0.14 9.39 5.38
C ASP A 20 0.22 10.93 5.35
N SER A 21 -0.79 11.62 4.80
CA SER A 21 -0.84 13.08 4.80
C SER A 21 -0.95 13.66 6.22
N LEU A 22 -0.50 14.90 6.40
CA LEU A 22 -0.64 15.61 7.68
C LEU A 22 -2.09 15.76 8.12
N SER A 23 -3.02 15.86 7.16
CA SER A 23 -4.47 15.90 7.42
C SER A 23 -5.03 14.57 7.95
N ASN A 24 -4.26 13.48 7.88
CA ASN A 24 -4.64 12.18 8.43
C ASN A 24 -3.81 11.75 9.65
N ARG A 25 -2.76 12.50 10.02
CA ARG A 25 -1.89 12.13 11.15
C ARG A 25 -2.15 13.01 12.35
N VAL A 26 -2.19 12.41 13.54
CA VAL A 26 -2.33 13.08 14.83
C VAL A 26 -1.29 12.57 15.82
N LEU A 27 -0.81 13.46 16.70
CA LEU A 27 0.04 13.07 17.83
C LEU A 27 -0.88 12.68 19.00
N VAL A 28 -0.74 11.47 19.50
CA VAL A 28 -1.56 10.92 20.59
C VAL A 28 -0.69 10.24 21.63
N LYS A 29 -1.19 10.12 22.86
CA LYS A 29 -0.52 9.32 23.89
C LYS A 29 -0.52 7.85 23.47
N LYS A 30 0.59 7.12 23.68
CA LYS A 30 0.72 5.69 23.33
C LYS A 30 -0.40 4.83 23.88
N GLN A 31 -0.81 5.08 25.13
CA GLN A 31 -1.92 4.34 25.75
C GLN A 31 -3.23 4.52 25.01
N VAL A 32 -3.52 5.75 24.53
CA VAL A 32 -4.72 6.05 23.73
C VAL A 32 -4.64 5.41 22.36
N ASN A 33 -3.45 5.43 21.73
CA ASN A 33 -3.21 4.77 20.46
C ASN A 33 -3.39 3.25 20.54
N ALA A 34 -2.86 2.63 21.57
CA ALA A 34 -3.00 1.19 21.81
C ALA A 34 -4.46 0.76 22.04
N ALA A 35 -5.28 1.60 22.67
CA ALA A 35 -6.70 1.34 22.90
C ALA A 35 -7.54 1.58 21.62
N LYS A 36 -7.08 2.44 20.69
CA LYS A 36 -7.72 2.66 19.41
C LYS A 36 -7.36 1.54 18.45
N THR A 37 -8.32 0.71 18.12
CA THR A 37 -8.22 -0.27 17.04
C THR A 37 -8.38 0.40 15.67
N ASP A 38 -8.47 -0.37 14.58
CA ASP A 38 -8.74 0.11 13.22
C ASP A 38 -10.20 0.66 13.07
N THR A 39 -10.73 1.34 14.09
CA THR A 39 -12.11 1.86 14.11
C THR A 39 -12.15 3.31 13.61
N TYR A 40 -13.15 3.59 12.79
CA TYR A 40 -13.54 4.92 12.35
C TYR A 40 -15.06 4.95 12.08
N PRO A 41 -15.81 5.96 12.46
CA PRO A 41 -15.40 7.23 13.10
C PRO A 41 -14.77 7.08 14.48
N LEU A 42 -14.09 8.14 14.95
CA LEU A 42 -13.57 8.19 16.31
C LEU A 42 -14.70 8.01 17.31
N ASP A 43 -14.38 7.47 18.49
CA ASP A 43 -15.34 7.28 19.57
C ASP A 43 -16.13 8.57 19.91
N ALA A 44 -17.43 8.43 20.19
CA ALA A 44 -18.31 9.57 20.43
C ALA A 44 -17.87 10.40 21.67
N ALA A 45 -17.39 9.74 22.72
CA ALA A 45 -16.91 10.42 23.93
C ALA A 45 -15.65 11.24 23.63
N ILE A 46 -14.74 10.71 22.82
CA ILE A 46 -13.53 11.44 22.38
C ILE A 46 -13.95 12.65 21.53
N ARG A 47 -14.85 12.46 20.57
CA ARG A 47 -15.34 13.56 19.71
C ARG A 47 -15.99 14.67 20.54
N THR A 48 -16.87 14.34 21.45
CA THR A 48 -17.54 15.31 22.32
C THR A 48 -16.54 16.05 23.21
N LYS A 49 -15.62 15.33 23.84
CA LYS A 49 -14.60 15.91 24.72
C LYS A 49 -13.65 16.86 23.99
N MET A 50 -13.26 16.51 22.77
CA MET A 50 -12.22 17.21 22.03
C MET A 50 -12.75 18.24 21.03
N HIS A 51 -14.05 18.29 20.81
CA HIS A 51 -14.69 19.13 19.80
C HIS A 51 -14.27 20.61 19.88
N SER A 52 -14.39 21.21 21.05
CA SER A 52 -14.07 22.63 21.25
C SER A 52 -12.60 22.94 21.00
N PHE A 53 -11.72 22.00 21.39
CA PHE A 53 -10.28 22.11 21.13
C PHE A 53 -9.96 22.02 19.64
N TRP A 54 -10.53 21.05 18.93
CA TRP A 54 -10.33 20.90 17.48
C TRP A 54 -10.92 22.10 16.71
N LYS A 55 -12.06 22.62 17.16
CA LYS A 55 -12.66 23.84 16.61
C LYS A 55 -11.71 25.03 16.75
N LEU A 56 -11.13 25.21 17.94
CA LEU A 56 -10.14 26.27 18.20
C LEU A 56 -8.91 26.13 17.27
N LEU A 57 -8.38 24.92 17.10
CA LEU A 57 -7.26 24.67 16.22
C LEU A 57 -7.59 25.00 14.76
N TYR A 58 -8.79 24.65 14.32
CA TYR A 58 -9.28 24.97 12.97
C TYR A 58 -9.44 26.48 12.78
N ASP A 59 -10.10 27.18 13.70
CA ASP A 59 -10.32 28.63 13.64
C ASP A 59 -9.01 29.45 13.67
N LYS A 60 -7.97 28.89 14.30
CA LYS A 60 -6.62 29.48 14.33
C LYS A 60 -5.74 29.05 13.16
N GLY A 61 -6.21 28.21 12.25
CA GLY A 61 -5.46 27.73 11.09
C GLY A 61 -4.35 26.71 11.41
N PHE A 62 -4.33 26.12 12.61
CA PHE A 62 -3.37 25.08 12.98
C PHE A 62 -3.68 23.71 12.34
N ILE A 63 -4.93 23.48 11.99
CA ILE A 63 -5.36 22.32 11.22
C ILE A 63 -6.21 22.75 10.03
N ASP A 64 -6.12 22.01 8.94
CA ASP A 64 -6.92 22.26 7.76
C ASP A 64 -8.37 21.72 7.89
N GLU A 65 -9.25 22.16 7.01
CA GLU A 65 -10.65 21.75 6.96
C GLU A 65 -10.79 20.23 6.89
N ARG A 66 -9.98 19.57 6.04
CA ARG A 66 -10.02 18.11 5.87
C ARG A 66 -9.71 17.37 7.17
N LYS A 67 -8.73 17.85 7.94
CA LYS A 67 -8.39 17.27 9.23
C LYS A 67 -9.50 17.49 10.25
N TYR A 68 -10.06 18.71 10.29
CA TYR A 68 -11.18 19.02 11.17
C TYR A 68 -12.40 18.13 10.88
N GLU A 69 -12.79 18.01 9.61
CA GLU A 69 -13.89 17.11 9.20
C GLU A 69 -13.64 15.65 9.58
N ARG A 70 -12.43 15.15 9.37
CA ARG A 70 -12.05 13.77 9.75
C ARG A 70 -12.16 13.53 11.25
N LEU A 71 -11.73 14.49 12.06
CA LEU A 71 -11.78 14.40 13.53
C LEU A 71 -13.22 14.45 14.07
N THR A 72 -14.09 15.25 13.45
CA THR A 72 -15.43 15.52 13.96
C THR A 72 -16.52 14.62 13.37
N ARG A 73 -16.25 13.94 12.26
CA ARG A 73 -17.20 13.08 11.54
C ARG A 73 -17.81 12.03 12.46
N SER A 74 -19.15 11.92 12.42
CA SER A 74 -19.94 10.95 13.21
C SER A 74 -20.43 9.76 12.40
N THR A 75 -20.42 9.88 11.06
CA THR A 75 -20.94 8.86 10.15
C THR A 75 -19.86 7.95 9.60
N GLN A 76 -20.20 6.70 9.33
CA GLN A 76 -19.33 5.75 8.64
C GLN A 76 -18.95 6.26 7.24
N LEU A 77 -17.84 5.79 6.72
CA LEU A 77 -17.45 6.03 5.33
C LEU A 77 -18.44 5.31 4.39
N ARG A 78 -18.88 6.00 3.34
CA ARG A 78 -19.74 5.43 2.30
C ARG A 78 -18.94 4.50 1.39
N ASP A 79 -19.64 3.64 0.66
CA ASP A 79 -19.01 2.65 -0.23
C ASP A 79 -18.18 3.31 -1.33
N GLU A 80 -18.66 4.44 -1.89
CA GLU A 80 -17.93 5.20 -2.90
C GLU A 80 -16.65 5.82 -2.34
N GLU A 81 -16.68 6.28 -1.08
CA GLU A 81 -15.49 6.83 -0.40
C GLU A 81 -14.46 5.72 -0.18
N LEU A 82 -14.89 4.54 0.30
CA LEU A 82 -14.01 3.39 0.48
C LEU A 82 -13.43 2.88 -0.84
N ALA A 83 -14.25 2.77 -1.89
CA ALA A 83 -13.79 2.41 -3.23
C ALA A 83 -12.81 3.44 -3.79
N GLY A 84 -13.06 4.73 -3.56
CA GLY A 84 -12.17 5.82 -3.93
C GLY A 84 -10.84 5.78 -3.17
N PHE A 85 -10.83 5.37 -1.89
CA PHE A 85 -9.59 5.15 -1.13
C PHE A 85 -8.79 3.98 -1.69
N ILE A 86 -9.44 2.84 -1.98
CA ILE A 86 -8.79 1.69 -2.60
C ILE A 86 -8.11 2.10 -3.91
N SER A 87 -8.83 2.77 -4.79
CA SER A 87 -8.30 3.21 -6.08
C SER A 87 -7.11 4.16 -5.92
N ARG A 88 -7.24 5.20 -5.09
CA ARG A 88 -6.18 6.20 -4.91
C ARG A 88 -4.94 5.65 -4.18
N GLN A 89 -5.13 4.69 -3.27
CA GLN A 89 -4.04 4.21 -2.43
C GLN A 89 -3.27 3.05 -3.04
N LEU A 90 -3.92 2.24 -3.85
CA LEU A 90 -3.28 1.06 -4.44
C LEU A 90 -2.81 1.30 -5.88
N VAL A 91 -3.41 2.24 -6.59
CA VAL A 91 -3.10 2.50 -7.99
C VAL A 91 -2.12 3.67 -8.13
N GLU A 92 -1.08 3.49 -8.94
CA GLU A 92 -0.14 4.57 -9.29
C GLU A 92 -0.84 5.54 -10.27
N THR A 93 -0.75 6.84 -9.97
CA THR A 93 -1.45 7.87 -10.74
C THR A 93 -0.54 8.98 -11.27
N ARG A 94 0.79 8.80 -11.20
CA ARG A 94 1.75 9.78 -11.75
C ARG A 94 1.59 9.90 -13.26
N GLN A 95 1.75 11.12 -13.78
CA GLN A 95 1.56 11.39 -15.20
C GLN A 95 2.53 10.59 -16.09
N SER A 96 3.79 10.46 -15.69
CA SER A 96 4.77 9.62 -16.40
C SER A 96 4.34 8.15 -16.48
N THR A 97 3.83 7.60 -15.37
CA THR A 97 3.32 6.22 -15.34
C THR A 97 2.10 6.06 -16.24
N LYS A 98 1.20 7.05 -16.25
CA LYS A 98 0.03 7.04 -17.14
C LYS A 98 0.43 7.10 -18.62
N ALA A 99 1.42 7.91 -18.96
CA ALA A 99 1.91 8.02 -20.34
C ALA A 99 2.50 6.68 -20.82
N VAL A 100 3.37 6.06 -20.01
CA VAL A 100 3.95 4.74 -20.33
C VAL A 100 2.85 3.68 -20.44
N ALA A 101 1.88 3.67 -19.51
CA ALA A 101 0.77 2.72 -19.55
C ALA A 101 -0.11 2.90 -20.80
N ALA A 102 -0.30 4.13 -21.28
CA ALA A 102 -1.03 4.38 -22.53
C ALA A 102 -0.30 3.75 -23.73
N ILE A 103 1.02 3.91 -23.80
CA ILE A 103 1.85 3.28 -24.84
C ILE A 103 1.74 1.75 -24.78
N LEU A 104 1.87 1.17 -23.58
CA LEU A 104 1.76 -0.28 -23.38
C LEU A 104 0.38 -0.83 -23.77
N LYS A 105 -0.68 -0.13 -23.42
CA LYS A 105 -2.05 -0.52 -23.81
C LYS A 105 -2.26 -0.51 -25.32
N THR A 106 -1.63 0.43 -26.01
CA THR A 106 -1.68 0.48 -27.48
C THR A 106 -0.89 -0.65 -28.11
N ALA A 107 0.28 -0.98 -27.55
CA ALA A 107 1.15 -2.03 -28.07
C ALA A 107 0.63 -3.45 -27.73
N TYR A 108 -0.01 -3.62 -26.58
CA TYR A 108 -0.47 -4.92 -26.06
C TYR A 108 -1.98 -4.90 -25.78
N GLN A 109 -2.78 -4.87 -26.83
CA GLN A 109 -4.25 -4.72 -26.75
C GLN A 109 -4.96 -5.83 -25.98
N ASN A 110 -4.40 -7.04 -25.97
CA ASN A 110 -4.94 -8.21 -25.26
C ASN A 110 -4.42 -8.36 -23.83
N SER A 111 -3.62 -7.39 -23.34
CA SER A 111 -3.02 -7.44 -22.01
C SER A 111 -3.56 -6.35 -21.10
N GLU A 112 -3.77 -6.67 -19.84
CA GLU A 112 -4.17 -5.70 -18.84
C GLU A 112 -2.95 -5.02 -18.20
N VAL A 113 -2.94 -3.69 -18.16
CA VAL A 113 -1.88 -2.93 -17.51
C VAL A 113 -2.28 -2.63 -16.07
N VAL A 114 -1.59 -3.25 -15.12
CA VAL A 114 -1.82 -3.09 -13.68
C VAL A 114 -0.86 -2.07 -13.11
N TYR A 115 -1.40 -1.10 -12.40
CA TYR A 115 -0.61 -0.04 -11.74
C TYR A 115 -0.24 -0.47 -10.32
N VAL A 116 1.04 -0.29 -9.95
CA VAL A 116 1.55 -0.63 -8.62
C VAL A 116 2.25 0.56 -8.00
N LYS A 117 1.90 0.89 -6.76
CA LYS A 117 2.63 1.90 -5.99
C LYS A 117 3.87 1.30 -5.33
N ALA A 118 5.00 1.96 -5.46
CA ALA A 118 6.26 1.57 -4.81
C ALA A 118 6.12 1.42 -3.28
N GLY A 119 5.29 2.25 -2.65
CA GLY A 119 4.98 2.13 -1.22
C GLY A 119 4.36 0.79 -0.83
N ASN A 120 3.50 0.21 -1.68
CA ASN A 120 2.90 -1.10 -1.41
C ASN A 120 3.95 -2.21 -1.43
N VAL A 121 4.93 -2.13 -2.33
CA VAL A 121 6.06 -3.06 -2.39
C VAL A 121 6.97 -2.90 -1.17
N SER A 122 7.22 -1.67 -0.73
CA SER A 122 7.99 -1.39 0.48
C SER A 122 7.33 -1.97 1.73
N ASP A 123 6.03 -1.74 1.91
CA ASP A 123 5.26 -2.30 3.03
C ASP A 123 5.29 -3.83 3.02
N PHE A 124 5.17 -4.43 1.82
CA PHE A 124 5.25 -5.88 1.65
C PHE A 124 6.62 -6.41 2.06
N ARG A 125 7.71 -5.77 1.61
CA ARG A 125 9.08 -6.16 2.00
C ARG A 125 9.28 -6.12 3.51
N GLN A 126 8.82 -5.05 4.15
CA GLN A 126 8.92 -4.89 5.61
C GLN A 126 8.13 -5.98 6.35
N GLN A 127 6.89 -6.23 5.93
CA GLN A 127 6.02 -7.23 6.54
C GLN A 127 6.62 -8.64 6.49
N PHE A 128 7.20 -9.01 5.35
CA PHE A 128 7.77 -10.35 5.14
C PHE A 128 9.29 -10.42 5.31
N LYS A 129 9.89 -9.36 5.87
CA LYS A 129 11.33 -9.27 6.20
C LYS A 129 12.26 -9.57 5.01
N PHE A 130 11.85 -9.19 3.80
CA PHE A 130 12.70 -9.30 2.62
C PHE A 130 13.72 -8.17 2.60
N VAL A 131 14.93 -8.48 3.07
CA VAL A 131 16.02 -7.51 3.23
C VAL A 131 16.40 -6.87 1.89
N LYS A 132 16.67 -5.57 1.92
CA LYS A 132 17.18 -4.77 0.80
C LYS A 132 18.43 -4.04 1.26
N CYS A 133 19.57 -4.39 0.68
CA CYS A 133 20.82 -3.70 0.92
C CYS A 133 21.33 -3.09 -0.40
N ARG A 134 21.29 -1.77 -0.50
CA ARG A 134 21.70 -1.03 -1.70
C ARG A 134 23.21 -0.87 -1.81
N GLU A 135 23.90 -0.92 -0.69
CA GLU A 135 25.34 -0.73 -0.59
C GLU A 135 26.13 -1.96 -1.04
N VAL A 136 25.48 -3.13 -1.02
CA VAL A 136 26.16 -4.40 -1.36
C VAL A 136 26.11 -4.68 -2.87
N ASN A 137 24.95 -4.44 -3.50
CA ASN A 137 24.76 -4.73 -4.94
C ASN A 137 23.42 -4.20 -5.46
N ASP A 138 23.25 -4.27 -6.78
CA ASP A 138 22.03 -3.87 -7.50
C ASP A 138 20.98 -4.99 -7.64
N LEU A 139 21.16 -6.14 -6.98
CA LEU A 139 20.26 -7.30 -7.04
C LEU A 139 18.86 -6.98 -6.58
N HIS A 140 18.74 -5.96 -5.76
CA HIS A 140 17.45 -5.48 -5.27
C HIS A 140 16.54 -4.98 -6.40
N HIS A 141 17.07 -4.54 -7.54
CA HIS A 141 16.24 -4.08 -8.67
C HIS A 141 15.43 -5.24 -9.27
N ALA A 142 16.05 -6.39 -9.51
CA ALA A 142 15.36 -7.57 -10.02
C ALA A 142 14.32 -8.09 -9.01
N LYS A 143 14.67 -8.11 -7.72
CA LYS A 143 13.76 -8.48 -6.64
C LYS A 143 12.59 -7.49 -6.52
N ASP A 144 12.83 -6.19 -6.63
CA ASP A 144 11.78 -5.17 -6.62
C ASP A 144 10.87 -5.30 -7.85
N ALA A 145 11.42 -5.58 -9.04
CA ALA A 145 10.61 -5.83 -10.24
C ALA A 145 9.69 -7.04 -10.06
N TYR A 146 10.22 -8.15 -9.55
CA TYR A 146 9.41 -9.32 -9.22
C TYR A 146 8.30 -9.02 -8.20
N LEU A 147 8.64 -8.31 -7.13
CA LEU A 147 7.67 -7.93 -6.11
C LEU A 147 6.62 -6.93 -6.64
N ASN A 148 6.95 -6.06 -7.59
CA ASN A 148 5.95 -5.22 -8.26
C ASN A 148 4.90 -6.07 -8.97
N ILE A 149 5.30 -7.13 -9.66
CA ILE A 149 4.35 -8.07 -10.30
C ILE A 149 3.50 -8.78 -9.25
N VAL A 150 4.11 -9.35 -8.22
CA VAL A 150 3.42 -10.09 -7.16
C VAL A 150 2.41 -9.22 -6.41
N VAL A 151 2.87 -8.08 -5.90
CA VAL A 151 2.05 -7.15 -5.09
C VAL A 151 0.97 -6.51 -5.95
N GLY A 152 1.31 -6.10 -7.18
CA GLY A 152 0.38 -5.51 -8.13
C GLY A 152 -0.74 -6.48 -8.48
N ASN A 153 -0.40 -7.68 -8.88
CA ASN A 153 -1.38 -8.70 -9.23
C ASN A 153 -2.29 -9.05 -8.05
N CYS A 154 -1.72 -9.25 -6.86
CA CYS A 154 -2.50 -9.58 -5.67
C CYS A 154 -3.51 -8.48 -5.32
N TYR A 155 -3.09 -7.22 -5.26
CA TYR A 155 -4.00 -6.11 -4.99
C TYR A 155 -5.00 -5.89 -6.12
N HIS A 156 -4.58 -6.06 -7.38
CA HIS A 156 -5.48 -5.91 -8.53
C HIS A 156 -6.60 -6.94 -8.47
N VAL A 157 -6.26 -8.20 -8.38
CA VAL A 157 -7.24 -9.29 -8.38
C VAL A 157 -8.20 -9.18 -7.19
N LYS A 158 -7.72 -8.77 -6.02
CA LYS A 158 -8.55 -8.66 -4.81
C LYS A 158 -9.37 -7.38 -4.75
N PHE A 159 -8.80 -6.24 -5.11
CA PHE A 159 -9.38 -4.92 -4.80
C PHE A 159 -9.60 -4.01 -6.00
N THR A 160 -8.57 -3.82 -6.86
CA THR A 160 -8.55 -2.69 -7.80
C THR A 160 -9.16 -2.99 -9.15
N ALA A 161 -9.42 -4.24 -9.48
CA ALA A 161 -10.13 -4.60 -10.71
C ALA A 161 -11.55 -3.99 -10.74
N ASN A 162 -12.25 -4.04 -9.60
CA ASN A 162 -13.54 -3.37 -9.43
C ASN A 162 -13.75 -2.98 -7.97
N PRO A 163 -13.24 -1.82 -7.50
CA PRO A 163 -13.26 -1.45 -6.09
C PRO A 163 -14.66 -1.28 -5.51
N LEU A 164 -15.60 -0.73 -6.29
CA LEU A 164 -16.97 -0.53 -5.83
C LEU A 164 -17.68 -1.88 -5.64
N ASN A 165 -17.60 -2.76 -6.63
CA ASN A 165 -18.18 -4.10 -6.52
C ASN A 165 -17.56 -4.90 -5.38
N PHE A 166 -16.27 -4.74 -5.11
CA PHE A 166 -15.61 -5.37 -3.96
C PHE A 166 -16.29 -4.96 -2.65
N ILE A 167 -16.56 -3.67 -2.48
CA ILE A 167 -17.17 -3.12 -1.26
C ILE A 167 -18.65 -3.53 -1.14
N THR A 168 -19.42 -3.50 -2.25
CA THR A 168 -20.87 -3.66 -2.24
C THR A 168 -21.36 -5.11 -2.23
N LYS A 169 -20.59 -6.03 -2.82
CA LYS A 169 -20.97 -7.45 -2.96
C LYS A 169 -21.20 -8.19 -1.64
N ASN A 170 -20.52 -7.78 -0.58
CA ASN A 170 -20.59 -8.45 0.71
C ASN A 170 -20.36 -7.43 1.84
N GLN A 171 -21.28 -7.34 2.80
CA GLN A 171 -21.14 -6.45 3.96
C GLN A 171 -19.83 -6.71 4.74
N ASP A 172 -19.37 -7.96 4.80
CA ASP A 172 -18.07 -8.32 5.40
C ASP A 172 -16.88 -7.70 4.68
N ASN A 173 -17.01 -7.36 3.40
CA ASN A 173 -15.94 -6.71 2.64
C ASN A 173 -15.62 -5.30 3.16
N ARG A 174 -16.54 -4.64 3.87
CA ARG A 174 -16.25 -3.36 4.55
C ARG A 174 -15.21 -3.52 5.67
N ARG A 175 -15.00 -4.74 6.18
CA ARG A 175 -13.96 -5.09 7.16
C ARG A 175 -12.62 -5.43 6.51
N TYR A 176 -12.40 -5.02 5.24
CA TYR A 176 -11.16 -5.28 4.54
C TYR A 176 -9.94 -4.64 5.21
N SER A 177 -8.76 -5.19 4.95
CA SER A 177 -7.47 -4.61 5.28
C SER A 177 -6.61 -4.52 4.02
N LEU A 178 -5.89 -3.42 3.86
CA LEU A 178 -4.89 -3.24 2.78
C LEU A 178 -3.48 -3.61 3.23
N LYS A 179 -3.32 -4.11 4.46
CA LYS A 179 -2.03 -4.55 4.98
C LYS A 179 -1.59 -5.84 4.28
N PRO A 180 -0.28 -6.03 4.01
CA PRO A 180 0.22 -7.20 3.30
C PRO A 180 -0.08 -8.56 3.96
N GLU A 181 -0.31 -8.61 5.27
CA GLU A 181 -0.67 -9.84 5.97
C GLU A 181 -1.92 -10.54 5.44
N ILE A 182 -2.77 -9.81 4.71
CA ILE A 182 -3.95 -10.42 4.07
C ILE A 182 -3.59 -11.44 3.01
N PHE A 183 -2.38 -11.41 2.44
CA PHE A 183 -1.97 -12.25 1.32
C PHE A 183 -2.01 -13.74 1.65
N TYR A 184 -1.95 -14.11 2.92
CA TYR A 184 -2.20 -15.48 3.38
C TYR A 184 -3.68 -15.85 3.52
N LYS A 185 -4.58 -14.84 3.59
CA LYS A 185 -5.95 -15.03 4.09
C LYS A 185 -6.98 -15.30 3.01
N PHE A 186 -6.61 -15.29 1.74
CA PHE A 186 -7.58 -15.49 0.67
C PHE A 186 -7.00 -16.28 -0.50
N SER A 187 -7.88 -16.97 -1.21
CA SER A 187 -7.58 -17.57 -2.51
C SER A 187 -8.50 -16.96 -3.56
N ILE A 188 -8.00 -16.79 -4.78
CA ILE A 188 -8.78 -16.25 -5.88
C ILE A 188 -8.59 -17.14 -7.10
N LYS A 189 -9.70 -17.49 -7.74
CA LYS A 189 -9.73 -18.11 -9.07
C LYS A 189 -10.10 -17.08 -10.11
N ARG A 190 -9.44 -17.10 -11.25
CA ARG A 190 -9.74 -16.32 -12.43
C ARG A 190 -9.77 -17.24 -13.64
N ASP A 191 -10.85 -17.21 -14.40
CA ASP A 191 -11.04 -18.04 -15.60
C ASP A 191 -10.86 -19.55 -15.35
N GLY A 192 -11.25 -20.00 -14.14
CA GLY A 192 -11.11 -21.40 -13.71
C GLY A 192 -9.74 -21.75 -13.09
N GLU A 193 -8.74 -20.92 -13.25
CA GLU A 193 -7.39 -21.12 -12.73
C GLU A 193 -7.17 -20.39 -11.38
N ILE A 194 -6.21 -20.87 -10.60
CA ILE A 194 -5.83 -20.26 -9.33
C ILE A 194 -4.94 -19.05 -9.63
N ALA A 195 -5.50 -17.85 -9.52
CA ALA A 195 -4.75 -16.59 -9.65
C ALA A 195 -3.94 -16.26 -8.39
N TRP A 196 -4.44 -16.67 -7.22
CA TRP A 196 -3.78 -16.52 -5.93
C TRP A 196 -4.23 -17.61 -4.98
N LEU A 197 -3.30 -18.28 -4.33
CA LEU A 197 -3.58 -19.33 -3.34
C LEU A 197 -3.13 -18.84 -1.95
N GLY A 198 -4.07 -18.78 -1.02
CA GLY A 198 -3.80 -18.47 0.40
C GLY A 198 -3.26 -19.71 1.14
N GLY A 199 -2.92 -19.51 2.42
CA GLY A 199 -2.35 -20.53 3.29
C GLY A 199 -0.82 -20.56 3.30
N GLU A 200 -0.27 -21.35 4.21
CA GLU A 200 1.19 -21.41 4.44
C GLU A 200 1.96 -21.96 3.23
N ASP A 201 1.41 -22.97 2.55
CA ASP A 201 1.99 -23.58 1.35
C ASP A 201 1.50 -22.93 0.04
N GLY A 202 0.83 -21.80 0.14
CA GLY A 202 0.23 -21.11 -1.00
C GLY A 202 1.22 -20.29 -1.84
N THR A 203 0.68 -19.33 -2.57
CA THR A 203 1.47 -18.44 -3.45
C THR A 203 2.57 -17.71 -2.69
N MET A 204 2.34 -17.34 -1.41
CA MET A 204 3.35 -16.68 -0.58
C MET A 204 4.57 -17.57 -0.30
N ALA A 205 4.41 -18.87 -0.15
CA ALA A 205 5.55 -19.78 -0.01
C ALA A 205 6.45 -19.78 -1.26
N THR A 206 5.84 -19.72 -2.44
CA THR A 206 6.58 -19.59 -3.72
C THR A 206 7.29 -18.25 -3.82
N VAL A 207 6.63 -17.15 -3.41
CA VAL A 207 7.24 -15.81 -3.36
C VAL A 207 8.44 -15.82 -2.42
N ALA A 208 8.30 -16.36 -1.21
CA ALA A 208 9.38 -16.43 -0.24
C ALA A 208 10.57 -17.24 -0.78
N ARG A 209 10.33 -18.42 -1.37
CA ARG A 209 11.37 -19.23 -2.01
C ARG A 209 12.10 -18.46 -3.11
N THR A 210 11.37 -17.73 -3.95
CA THR A 210 11.95 -16.91 -5.03
C THR A 210 12.81 -15.78 -4.47
N MET A 211 12.32 -15.08 -3.44
CA MET A 211 13.04 -13.97 -2.81
C MET A 211 14.32 -14.41 -2.08
N HIS A 212 14.36 -15.65 -1.56
CA HIS A 212 15.52 -16.22 -0.90
C HIS A 212 16.51 -16.91 -1.83
N LYS A 213 16.19 -17.05 -3.13
CA LYS A 213 17.16 -17.59 -4.10
C LYS A 213 18.38 -16.68 -4.17
N ASN A 214 19.55 -17.25 -3.87
CA ASN A 214 20.82 -16.55 -4.00
C ASN A 214 21.40 -16.63 -5.43
N ASN A 215 20.92 -17.57 -6.24
CA ASN A 215 21.32 -17.80 -7.62
C ASN A 215 20.39 -17.03 -8.57
N ILE A 216 20.32 -15.72 -8.41
CA ILE A 216 19.83 -14.90 -9.51
C ILE A 216 20.93 -15.00 -10.56
N LEU A 217 20.64 -15.67 -11.68
CA LEU A 217 21.49 -15.68 -12.83
C LEU A 217 21.58 -14.23 -13.33
N PHE A 218 22.67 -13.55 -12.93
CA PHE A 218 23.06 -12.32 -13.60
C PHE A 218 23.70 -12.77 -14.90
N THR A 219 23.14 -12.34 -16.00
CA THR A 219 23.97 -12.14 -17.16
C THR A 219 25.07 -11.19 -16.69
N ARG A 220 26.26 -11.71 -16.42
CA ARG A 220 27.43 -10.87 -16.44
C ARG A 220 27.37 -10.22 -17.81
N GLN A 221 27.11 -8.91 -17.84
CA GLN A 221 27.53 -8.16 -18.98
C GLN A 221 29.06 -8.38 -19.00
N ALA A 222 29.49 -9.23 -19.91
CA ALA A 222 30.92 -9.27 -20.22
C ALA A 222 31.22 -7.85 -20.62
N VAL A 223 31.91 -7.10 -19.75
CA VAL A 223 32.57 -5.88 -20.14
C VAL A 223 33.73 -6.35 -20.99
N GLU A 224 33.42 -6.77 -22.21
CA GLU A 224 34.42 -6.82 -23.23
C GLU A 224 34.74 -5.35 -23.51
N GLY A 225 35.85 -4.91 -22.95
CA GLY A 225 36.45 -3.64 -23.33
C GLY A 225 36.78 -3.64 -24.80
N LYS A 226 35.80 -3.30 -25.61
CA LYS A 226 35.94 -3.11 -27.04
C LYS A 226 35.72 -1.63 -27.33
N GLY A 227 36.77 -0.93 -27.52
CA GLY A 227 36.78 0.47 -27.96
C GLY A 227 38.13 1.12 -27.75
N GLU A 228 38.45 2.09 -28.60
CA GLU A 228 39.71 2.82 -28.56
C GLU A 228 39.99 3.56 -27.25
N LEU A 229 38.93 3.76 -26.42
CA LEU A 229 39.00 4.45 -25.12
C LEU A 229 39.02 3.48 -23.94
N PHE A 230 38.95 2.18 -24.17
CA PHE A 230 39.01 1.20 -23.11
C PHE A 230 40.47 0.99 -22.70
N ASP A 231 40.77 1.13 -21.42
CA ASP A 231 42.13 1.00 -20.85
C ASP A 231 43.11 2.15 -21.14
N GLN A 232 42.60 3.32 -21.51
CA GLN A 232 43.40 4.54 -21.48
C GLN A 232 43.40 5.14 -20.07
N GLN A 233 44.27 4.69 -19.21
CA GLN A 233 44.70 5.37 -17.99
C GLN A 233 46.00 6.10 -18.18
#